data_93365c74756e115194e126fc5bbdb9f4
#
_entry.id   93365c74756e115194e126fc5bbdb9f4
#
_cell.length_a   1.000
_cell.length_b   1.000
_cell.length_c   1.000
_cell.angle_alpha   90.00
_cell.angle_beta   90.00
_cell.angle_gamma   90.00
#
_symmetry.space_group_name_H-M   'P 1'
#
loop_
_entity.id
_entity.type
_entity.pdbx_description
1 polymer ?
#
loop_
_entity_poly.entity_id
_entity_poly.type
_entity_poly.pdbx_seq_one_letter_code
_entity_poly.pdbx_strand_id
1 'polypeptide(L)'
;KYKSDIGLDIGMITRNEEIRAEHANESFYMTKVSVRYYRELLIGIKEAFENIPDLDDVPVMVMQAGNDLVVDKRAVKEWFNYILNSEKYYKEWPNLYHELFNEPEKEDVFFYAKGFVENRLRTLGYIV
;
A
#
# COMPACT_ATOMS: atom_id res chain seq x y z
N LYS A 1 19.89 -17.17 15.17
CA LYS A 1 18.83 -16.67 14.26
C LYS A 1 19.51 -15.76 13.23
N TYR A 2 19.53 -16.18 11.99
CA TYR A 2 20.05 -15.37 10.91
C TYR A 2 19.07 -14.25 10.58
N LYS A 3 19.56 -13.01 10.54
CA LYS A 3 18.84 -11.84 10.06
C LYS A 3 19.58 -11.28 8.86
N SER A 4 18.85 -10.90 7.82
CA SER A 4 19.40 -10.22 6.65
C SER A 4 18.91 -8.79 6.60
N ASP A 5 19.78 -7.90 6.17
CA ASP A 5 19.38 -6.53 5.82
C ASP A 5 18.52 -6.60 4.55
N ILE A 6 17.41 -5.88 4.55
CA ILE A 6 16.49 -5.83 3.39
C ILE A 6 16.78 -4.65 2.47
N GLY A 7 17.80 -3.84 2.79
CA GLY A 7 18.17 -2.68 1.99
C GLY A 7 17.12 -1.56 2.00
N LEU A 8 16.20 -1.59 2.97
CA LEU A 8 15.17 -0.55 3.10
C LEU A 8 15.78 0.69 3.75
N ASP A 9 15.88 1.76 2.98
CA ASP A 9 16.28 3.08 3.46
C ASP A 9 15.05 3.94 3.75
N ILE A 10 15.09 4.70 4.83
CA ILE A 10 14.00 5.62 5.22
C ILE A 10 13.68 6.61 4.09
N GLY A 11 14.69 7.03 3.32
CA GLY A 11 14.52 7.90 2.16
C GLY A 11 13.69 7.30 1.02
N MET A 12 13.48 5.98 1.01
CA MET A 12 12.65 5.29 0.01
C MET A 12 11.16 5.30 0.36
N ILE A 13 10.81 5.61 1.61
CA ILE A 13 9.47 5.41 2.16
C ILE A 13 8.60 6.63 1.94
N THR A 14 9.09 7.81 2.28
CA THR A 14 8.39 9.08 2.12
C THR A 14 9.35 10.23 1.81
N ARG A 15 8.86 11.27 1.15
CA ARG A 15 9.61 12.53 0.93
C ARG A 15 9.49 13.50 2.12
N ASN A 16 8.59 13.23 3.06
CA ASN A 16 8.35 14.07 4.23
C ASN A 16 9.52 13.97 5.21
N GLU A 17 10.29 15.06 5.37
CA GLU A 17 11.49 15.09 6.19
C GLU A 17 11.17 14.93 7.70
N GLU A 18 10.04 15.45 8.17
CA GLU A 18 9.61 15.33 9.56
C GLU A 18 9.32 13.85 9.89
N ILE A 19 8.55 13.16 9.05
CA ILE A 19 8.28 11.72 9.20
C ILE A 19 9.56 10.89 9.09
N ARG A 20 10.48 11.24 8.19
CA ARG A 20 11.79 10.59 8.12
C ARG A 20 12.57 10.70 9.43
N ALA A 21 12.55 11.90 10.03
CA ALA A 21 13.23 12.14 11.30
C ALA A 21 12.58 11.36 12.46
N GLU A 22 11.26 11.25 12.48
CA GLU A 22 10.52 10.43 13.43
C GLU A 22 10.90 8.96 13.29
N HIS A 23 10.84 8.39 12.09
CA HIS A 23 11.22 7.00 11.82
C HIS A 23 12.67 6.69 12.17
N ALA A 24 13.60 7.63 11.91
CA ALA A 24 15.01 7.46 12.24
C ALA A 24 15.26 7.34 13.75
N ASN A 25 14.40 7.94 14.57
CA ASN A 25 14.47 7.91 16.02
C ASN A 25 13.64 6.78 16.65
N GLU A 26 12.85 6.06 15.86
CA GLU A 26 11.96 5.03 16.37
C GLU A 26 12.69 3.71 16.58
N SER A 27 12.61 3.18 17.82
CA SER A 27 13.26 1.92 18.20
C SER A 27 12.66 0.68 17.53
N PHE A 28 11.46 0.79 16.97
CA PHE A 28 10.76 -0.30 16.26
C PHE A 28 11.05 -0.32 14.75
N TYR A 29 11.72 0.69 14.21
CA TYR A 29 12.11 0.68 12.80
C TYR A 29 13.18 -0.39 12.55
N MET A 30 12.83 -1.40 11.76
CA MET A 30 13.69 -2.55 11.51
C MET A 30 14.13 -2.61 10.05
N THR A 31 15.44 -2.53 9.83
CA THR A 31 16.06 -2.78 8.53
C THR A 31 16.47 -4.24 8.31
N LYS A 32 16.43 -5.06 9.37
CA LYS A 32 16.87 -6.46 9.35
C LYS A 32 15.74 -7.41 9.69
N VAL A 33 15.44 -8.32 8.78
CA VAL A 33 14.39 -9.31 8.94
C VAL A 33 14.95 -10.74 9.02
N SER A 34 14.19 -11.63 9.64
CA SER A 34 14.54 -13.05 9.69
C SER A 34 14.20 -13.74 8.36
N VAL A 35 14.89 -14.84 8.07
CA VAL A 35 14.55 -15.72 6.92
C VAL A 35 13.08 -16.18 6.99
N ARG A 36 12.56 -16.43 8.20
CA ARG A 36 11.15 -16.79 8.38
C ARG A 36 10.23 -15.66 7.92
N TYR A 37 10.51 -14.40 8.31
CA TYR A 37 9.72 -13.25 7.87
C TYR A 37 9.65 -13.17 6.35
N TYR A 38 10.81 -13.30 5.68
CA TYR A 38 10.88 -13.26 4.23
C TYR A 38 10.06 -14.39 3.56
N ARG A 39 10.15 -15.59 4.12
CA ARG A 39 9.35 -16.73 3.64
C ARG A 39 7.84 -16.45 3.79
N GLU A 40 7.40 -15.97 4.95
CA GLU A 40 5.98 -15.66 5.19
C GLU A 40 5.50 -14.52 4.27
N LEU A 41 6.35 -13.53 3.99
CA LEU A 41 6.04 -12.48 3.01
C LEU A 41 5.78 -13.06 1.61
N LEU A 42 6.65 -13.96 1.13
CA LEU A 42 6.46 -14.61 -0.17
C LEU A 42 5.18 -15.47 -0.21
N ILE A 43 4.87 -16.17 0.88
CA ILE A 43 3.62 -16.93 1.00
C ILE A 43 2.43 -15.98 0.93
N GLY A 44 2.43 -14.88 1.69
CA GLY A 44 1.35 -13.89 1.67
C GLY A 44 1.14 -13.25 0.29
N ILE A 45 2.22 -12.97 -0.44
CA ILE A 45 2.12 -12.48 -1.82
C ILE A 45 1.43 -13.52 -2.71
N LYS A 46 1.82 -14.79 -2.61
CA LYS A 46 1.20 -15.87 -3.37
C LYS A 46 -0.30 -16.00 -3.03
N GLU A 47 -0.64 -16.03 -1.75
CA GLU A 47 -2.02 -16.10 -1.28
C GLU A 47 -2.85 -14.90 -1.75
N ALA A 48 -2.26 -13.70 -1.82
CA ALA A 48 -2.95 -12.52 -2.34
C ALA A 48 -3.37 -12.67 -3.81
N PHE A 49 -2.61 -13.40 -4.63
CA PHE A 49 -3.02 -13.73 -6.00
C PHE A 49 -4.04 -14.87 -6.05
N GLU A 50 -3.88 -15.89 -5.21
CA GLU A 50 -4.79 -17.07 -5.18
C GLU A 50 -6.20 -16.71 -4.70
N ASN A 51 -6.32 -15.72 -3.79
CA ASN A 51 -7.57 -15.31 -3.18
C ASN A 51 -8.24 -14.10 -3.89
N ILE A 52 -7.78 -13.74 -5.09
CA ILE A 52 -8.43 -12.67 -5.89
C ILE A 52 -9.93 -12.92 -6.08
N PRO A 53 -10.41 -14.16 -6.33
CA PRO A 53 -11.86 -14.41 -6.47
C PRO A 53 -12.71 -14.03 -5.26
N ASP A 54 -12.12 -14.00 -4.06
CA ASP A 54 -12.83 -13.58 -2.84
C ASP A 54 -13.17 -12.07 -2.84
N LEU A 55 -12.62 -11.31 -3.79
CA LEU A 55 -12.88 -9.88 -3.95
C LEU A 55 -14.02 -9.57 -4.95
N ASP A 56 -14.65 -10.56 -5.54
CA ASP A 56 -15.63 -10.35 -6.62
C ASP A 56 -16.86 -9.56 -6.17
N ASP A 57 -17.23 -9.65 -4.90
CA ASP A 57 -18.38 -8.94 -4.31
C ASP A 57 -17.97 -7.75 -3.41
N VAL A 58 -16.67 -7.41 -3.35
CA VAL A 58 -16.16 -6.35 -2.48
C VAL A 58 -15.62 -5.19 -3.32
N PRO A 59 -16.13 -3.96 -3.17
CA PRO A 59 -15.55 -2.80 -3.84
C PRO A 59 -14.09 -2.61 -3.45
N VAL A 60 -13.22 -2.55 -4.44
CA VAL A 60 -11.77 -2.47 -4.24
C VAL A 60 -11.20 -1.17 -4.79
N MET A 61 -10.44 -0.46 -3.97
CA MET A 61 -9.63 0.65 -4.43
C MET A 61 -8.16 0.41 -4.12
N VAL A 62 -7.33 0.46 -5.15
CA VAL A 62 -5.87 0.44 -5.03
C VAL A 62 -5.33 1.84 -5.25
N MET A 63 -4.60 2.34 -4.29
CA MET A 63 -3.83 3.58 -4.39
C MET A 63 -2.35 3.23 -4.42
N GLN A 64 -1.68 3.57 -5.52
CA GLN A 64 -0.29 3.22 -5.79
C GLN A 64 0.60 4.45 -5.84
N ALA A 65 1.71 4.41 -5.15
CA ALA A 65 2.77 5.39 -5.29
C ALA A 65 3.45 5.25 -6.66
N GLY A 66 3.53 6.35 -7.40
CA GLY A 66 4.13 6.34 -8.74
C GLY A 66 5.65 6.22 -8.72
N ASN A 67 6.28 6.76 -7.67
CA ASN A 67 7.71 6.64 -7.38
C ASN A 67 7.97 5.68 -6.21
N ASP A 68 7.24 4.58 -6.15
CA ASP A 68 7.46 3.55 -5.13
C ASP A 68 8.83 2.88 -5.34
N LEU A 69 9.70 3.01 -4.33
CA LEU A 69 11.04 2.41 -4.33
C LEU A 69 11.10 1.11 -3.51
N VAL A 70 9.97 0.71 -2.92
CA VAL A 70 9.84 -0.48 -2.05
C VAL A 70 9.09 -1.60 -2.74
N VAL A 71 7.99 -1.27 -3.41
CA VAL A 71 7.09 -2.22 -4.07
C VAL A 71 7.10 -2.02 -5.59
N ASP A 72 7.20 -3.12 -6.35
CA ASP A 72 7.08 -3.06 -7.80
C ASP A 72 5.63 -2.75 -8.21
N LYS A 73 5.39 -1.52 -8.62
CA LYS A 73 4.06 -1.05 -9.05
C LYS A 73 3.48 -1.83 -10.24
N ARG A 74 4.33 -2.49 -11.05
CA ARG A 74 3.88 -3.33 -12.16
C ARG A 74 3.21 -4.59 -11.62
N ALA A 75 3.78 -5.21 -10.58
CA ALA A 75 3.19 -6.36 -9.93
C ALA A 75 1.85 -6.01 -9.26
N VAL A 76 1.75 -4.84 -8.62
CA VAL A 76 0.49 -4.34 -8.05
C VAL A 76 -0.56 -4.11 -9.15
N LYS A 77 -0.16 -3.53 -10.28
CA LYS A 77 -1.05 -3.31 -11.42
C LYS A 77 -1.51 -4.62 -12.05
N GLU A 78 -0.62 -5.59 -12.15
CA GLU A 78 -0.94 -6.94 -12.62
C GLU A 78 -1.97 -7.61 -11.69
N TRP A 79 -1.72 -7.62 -10.39
CA TRP A 79 -2.67 -8.12 -9.39
C TRP A 79 -4.04 -7.46 -9.52
N PHE A 80 -4.09 -6.12 -9.61
CA PHE A 80 -5.33 -5.37 -9.79
C PHE A 80 -6.08 -5.77 -11.06
N ASN A 81 -5.37 -6.07 -12.16
CA ASN A 81 -6.00 -6.46 -13.43
C ASN A 81 -6.71 -7.82 -13.36
N TYR A 82 -6.25 -8.73 -12.48
CA TYR A 82 -6.90 -10.04 -12.28
C TYR A 82 -8.20 -9.95 -11.48
N ILE A 83 -8.46 -8.87 -10.75
CA ILE A 83 -9.75 -8.67 -10.07
C ILE A 83 -10.84 -8.53 -11.13
N LEU A 84 -11.89 -9.35 -11.07
CA LEU A 84 -13.00 -9.35 -12.04
C LEU A 84 -14.13 -8.39 -11.65
N ASN A 85 -14.18 -7.97 -10.38
CA ASN A 85 -15.18 -7.05 -9.87
C ASN A 85 -15.23 -5.75 -10.70
N SER A 86 -16.44 -5.34 -11.12
CA SER A 86 -16.66 -4.08 -11.85
C SER A 86 -16.47 -2.85 -10.96
N GLU A 87 -16.60 -3.01 -9.64
CA GLU A 87 -16.44 -1.97 -8.63
C GLU A 87 -14.97 -1.88 -8.16
N LYS A 88 -14.04 -1.91 -9.09
CA LYS A 88 -12.62 -1.76 -8.81
C LYS A 88 -12.06 -0.46 -9.37
N TYR A 89 -11.22 0.19 -8.58
CA TYR A 89 -10.64 1.50 -8.87
C TYR A 89 -9.13 1.46 -8.65
N TYR A 90 -8.39 2.08 -9.57
CA TYR A 90 -6.94 2.20 -9.46
C TYR A 90 -6.52 3.65 -9.59
N LYS A 91 -5.82 4.16 -8.59
CA LYS A 91 -5.27 5.51 -8.59
C LYS A 91 -3.76 5.46 -8.40
N GLU A 92 -3.01 5.87 -9.41
CA GLU A 92 -1.58 6.15 -9.28
C GLU A 92 -1.35 7.61 -8.88
N TRP A 93 -0.43 7.80 -7.93
CA TRP A 93 0.05 9.10 -7.48
C TRP A 93 1.47 9.32 -8.02
N PRO A 94 1.67 9.97 -9.17
CA PRO A 94 2.88 9.89 -9.98
C PRO A 94 4.19 10.22 -9.26
N ASN A 95 4.16 11.18 -8.34
CA ASN A 95 5.36 11.71 -7.69
C ASN A 95 5.53 11.24 -6.23
N LEU A 96 4.56 10.50 -5.68
CA LEU A 96 4.57 10.10 -4.29
C LEU A 96 5.40 8.84 -4.09
N TYR A 97 5.94 8.71 -2.86
CA TYR A 97 6.69 7.55 -2.41
C TYR A 97 5.79 6.55 -1.69
N HIS A 98 6.36 5.45 -1.20
CA HIS A 98 5.69 4.26 -0.71
C HIS A 98 4.57 4.54 0.30
N GLU A 99 4.83 5.37 1.29
CA GLU A 99 3.87 5.71 2.35
C GLU A 99 3.01 6.92 1.95
N LEU A 100 2.04 6.71 1.08
CA LEU A 100 1.16 7.75 0.54
C LEU A 100 0.57 8.67 1.62
N PHE A 101 0.16 8.09 2.76
CA PHE A 101 -0.46 8.82 3.87
C PHE A 101 0.54 9.57 4.75
N ASN A 102 1.83 9.43 4.51
CA ASN A 102 2.92 10.15 5.16
C ASN A 102 3.65 11.11 4.21
N GLU A 103 3.19 11.22 2.97
CA GLU A 103 3.73 12.16 2.00
C GLU A 103 3.33 13.62 2.33
N PRO A 104 4.06 14.63 1.83
CA PRO A 104 3.65 16.03 1.98
C PRO A 104 2.22 16.32 1.51
N GLU A 105 1.75 15.61 0.48
CA GLU A 105 0.41 15.72 -0.10
C GLU A 105 -0.62 14.79 0.56
N LYS A 106 -0.38 14.33 1.76
CA LYS A 106 -1.24 13.36 2.48
C LYS A 106 -2.71 13.77 2.58
N GLU A 107 -3.00 15.07 2.67
CA GLU A 107 -4.38 15.56 2.76
C GLU A 107 -5.19 15.22 1.50
N ASP A 108 -4.59 15.34 0.31
CA ASP A 108 -5.21 14.96 -0.95
C ASP A 108 -5.44 13.44 -1.03
N VAL A 109 -4.46 12.66 -0.52
CA VAL A 109 -4.55 11.19 -0.45
C VAL A 109 -5.68 10.77 0.47
N PHE A 110 -5.75 11.34 1.68
CA PHE A 110 -6.84 11.09 2.63
C PHE A 110 -8.20 11.49 2.06
N PHE A 111 -8.28 12.66 1.44
CA PHE A 111 -9.52 13.14 0.83
C PHE A 111 -10.02 12.19 -0.25
N TYR A 112 -9.12 11.70 -1.10
CA TYR A 112 -9.46 10.74 -2.15
C TYR A 112 -9.95 9.40 -1.57
N ALA A 113 -9.23 8.84 -0.59
CA ALA A 113 -9.59 7.61 0.10
C ALA A 113 -10.95 7.73 0.80
N LYS A 114 -11.16 8.84 1.54
CA LYS A 114 -12.42 9.16 2.21
C LYS A 114 -13.57 9.24 1.22
N GLY A 115 -13.38 9.93 0.09
CA GLY A 115 -14.41 10.05 -0.94
C GLY A 115 -14.87 8.71 -1.49
N PHE A 116 -13.95 7.76 -1.70
CA PHE A 116 -14.30 6.40 -2.09
C PHE A 116 -15.18 5.71 -1.04
N VAL A 117 -14.76 5.74 0.23
CA VAL A 117 -15.50 5.10 1.33
C VAL A 117 -16.89 5.72 1.50
N GLU A 118 -16.97 7.04 1.57
CA GLU A 118 -18.26 7.74 1.73
C GLU A 118 -19.22 7.46 0.58
N ASN A 119 -18.72 7.45 -0.65
CA ASN A 119 -19.55 7.13 -1.81
C ASN A 119 -20.13 5.71 -1.72
N ARG A 120 -19.33 4.73 -1.27
CA ARG A 120 -19.82 3.35 -1.05
C ARG A 120 -20.85 3.30 0.06
N LEU A 121 -20.62 3.96 1.19
CA LEU A 121 -21.55 3.99 2.31
C LEU A 121 -22.89 4.64 1.92
N ARG A 122 -22.86 5.70 1.12
CA ARG A 122 -24.09 6.32 0.58
C ARG A 122 -24.84 5.37 -0.35
N THR A 123 -24.15 4.72 -1.28
CA THR A 123 -24.76 3.77 -2.21
C THR A 123 -25.43 2.61 -1.47
N LEU A 124 -24.87 2.20 -0.34
CA LEU A 124 -25.41 1.13 0.52
C LEU A 124 -26.47 1.63 1.53
N GLY A 125 -26.74 2.95 1.60
CA GLY A 125 -27.73 3.54 2.48
C GLY A 125 -27.30 3.70 3.95
N TYR A 126 -26.00 3.60 4.25
CA TYR A 126 -25.48 3.77 5.62
C TYR A 126 -25.30 5.25 6.02
N ILE A 127 -25.12 6.12 5.05
CA ILE A 127 -25.02 7.57 5.28
C ILE A 127 -25.81 8.33 4.21
N VAL A 128 -26.23 9.55 4.53
CA VAL A 128 -27.02 10.44 3.65
C VAL A 128 -26.09 11.38 2.88
#